data_060a615c7547f6c1a47615fe73f7c8ad
#
_entry.id   060a615c7547f6c1a47615fe73f7c8ad
#
_cell.length_a   1.000
_cell.length_b   1.000
_cell.length_c   1.000
_cell.angle_alpha   90.00
_cell.angle_beta   90.00
_cell.angle_gamma   90.00
#
_symmetry.space_group_name_H-M   'P 1'
#
loop_
_entity.id
_entity.type
_entity.pdbx_description
1 polymer ?
#
loop_
_entity_poly.entity_id
_entity_poly.type
_entity_poly.pdbx_seq_one_letter_code
_entity_poly.pdbx_strand_id
1 'polypeptide(L)'
;MKKKFLLFGALVGALLLSSCSGGSKKQTVSSESTEELDDASKVINYYHMSLAVLRHVANAKDINAVLGYMEQTGKVPEVDPIAPPEIAARDTAELLDPGDYFNPEVRQNLKQNYAGLFNVRTQFYDNFNKFLAYKKSKDTAKTAQLLDENYKLSVELSEYKQVIFDILSPLTEQAESELLADEPLKDQIMAMRKMSGTVQSIMNLYSRKHAMDG
;
A
#
# COMPACT_ATOMS: atom_id res chain seq x y z
N MET A 1 1.74 13.75 -32.03
CA MET A 1 0.87 12.58 -32.31
C MET A 1 0.26 12.13 -31.00
N LYS A 2 -1.03 12.37 -30.90
CA LYS A 2 -1.86 12.06 -29.72
C LYS A 2 -2.37 10.62 -29.78
N LYS A 3 -2.63 10.05 -28.59
CA LYS A 3 -3.54 8.90 -28.30
C LYS A 3 -2.90 7.51 -28.35
N LYS A 4 -2.94 6.85 -27.21
CA LYS A 4 -3.84 5.78 -26.74
C LYS A 4 -3.17 5.00 -25.61
N PHE A 5 -3.31 5.48 -24.38
CA PHE A 5 -3.10 4.66 -23.17
C PHE A 5 -4.22 4.97 -22.17
N LEU A 6 -5.41 4.54 -22.55
CA LEU A 6 -6.58 4.61 -21.66
C LEU A 6 -7.56 3.53 -22.14
N LEU A 7 -7.39 2.29 -21.68
CA LEU A 7 -8.41 1.25 -21.78
C LEU A 7 -7.97 -0.08 -21.13
N PHE A 8 -7.55 -0.04 -19.86
CA PHE A 8 -7.38 -1.28 -19.09
C PHE A 8 -7.92 -1.18 -17.64
N GLY A 9 -8.71 -0.15 -17.36
CA GLY A 9 -9.30 0.04 -16.04
C GLY A 9 -10.81 -0.23 -15.91
N ALA A 10 -11.47 -0.66 -16.95
CA ALA A 10 -12.94 -0.68 -16.98
C ALA A 10 -13.59 -2.05 -17.28
N LEU A 11 -12.86 -3.15 -17.18
CA LEU A 11 -13.40 -4.46 -17.59
C LEU A 11 -13.81 -5.39 -16.44
N VAL A 12 -13.72 -4.96 -15.19
CA VAL A 12 -14.18 -5.77 -14.04
C VAL A 12 -15.60 -5.40 -13.59
N GLY A 13 -16.18 -4.33 -14.11
CA GLY A 13 -17.48 -3.82 -13.66
C GLY A 13 -18.70 -4.22 -14.51
N ALA A 14 -18.59 -5.02 -15.57
CA ALA A 14 -19.66 -5.20 -16.53
C ALA A 14 -20.18 -6.64 -16.73
N LEU A 15 -19.80 -7.62 -15.93
CA LEU A 15 -20.21 -9.01 -16.11
C LEU A 15 -21.38 -9.50 -15.24
N LEU A 16 -22.08 -8.64 -14.54
CA LEU A 16 -23.19 -9.08 -13.68
C LEU A 16 -24.60 -8.80 -14.21
N LEU A 17 -24.81 -8.39 -15.45
CA LEU A 17 -26.15 -8.17 -16.00
C LEU A 17 -26.34 -8.73 -17.41
N SER A 18 -26.31 -10.05 -17.57
CA SER A 18 -26.91 -10.70 -18.72
C SER A 18 -27.14 -12.19 -18.47
N SER A 19 -28.12 -12.51 -17.66
CA SER A 19 -28.69 -13.84 -17.62
C SER A 19 -30.21 -13.75 -17.54
N CYS A 20 -30.85 -13.63 -18.68
CA CYS A 20 -32.22 -14.04 -18.87
C CYS A 20 -32.40 -14.55 -20.30
N SER A 21 -32.43 -15.85 -20.50
CA SER A 21 -33.38 -16.60 -21.31
C SER A 21 -32.83 -17.98 -21.70
N GLY A 22 -33.50 -19.00 -21.19
CA GLY A 22 -33.69 -20.27 -21.91
C GLY A 22 -32.86 -21.47 -21.50
N GLY A 23 -33.44 -22.43 -20.75
CA GLY A 23 -33.05 -23.84 -20.78
C GLY A 23 -32.54 -24.41 -19.44
N SER A 24 -33.45 -25.02 -18.70
CA SER A 24 -33.28 -25.82 -17.48
C SER A 24 -32.02 -26.67 -17.41
N LYS A 25 -31.14 -26.32 -16.48
CA LYS A 25 -30.52 -27.22 -15.49
C LYS A 25 -30.28 -26.37 -14.24
N LYS A 26 -31.05 -26.60 -13.19
CA LYS A 26 -30.77 -26.10 -11.85
C LYS A 26 -29.44 -26.70 -11.39
N GLN A 27 -28.34 -26.01 -11.64
CA GLN A 27 -27.16 -26.15 -10.79
C GLN A 27 -27.51 -25.40 -9.51
N THR A 28 -27.74 -26.12 -8.45
CA THR A 28 -27.72 -25.59 -7.09
C THR A 28 -26.29 -25.13 -6.82
N VAL A 29 -26.00 -23.87 -7.14
CA VAL A 29 -24.82 -23.18 -6.58
C VAL A 29 -25.05 -23.21 -5.07
N SER A 30 -24.19 -23.88 -4.34
CA SER A 30 -24.29 -23.95 -2.88
C SER A 30 -24.13 -22.54 -2.31
N SER A 31 -24.84 -22.23 -1.24
CA SER A 31 -24.69 -20.92 -0.56
C SER A 31 -23.23 -20.66 -0.14
N GLU A 32 -22.47 -21.71 0.18
CA GLU A 32 -21.04 -21.64 0.47
C GLU A 32 -20.21 -21.06 -0.67
N SER A 33 -20.42 -21.51 -1.93
CA SER A 33 -19.64 -21.00 -3.07
C SER A 33 -19.91 -19.51 -3.37
N THR A 34 -21.09 -19.02 -3.02
CA THR A 34 -21.43 -17.59 -3.21
C THR A 34 -20.77 -16.73 -2.13
N GLU A 35 -20.68 -17.23 -0.90
CA GLU A 35 -20.04 -16.54 0.21
C GLU A 35 -18.51 -16.49 0.02
N GLU A 36 -17.89 -17.57 -0.41
CA GLU A 36 -16.45 -17.61 -0.74
C GLU A 36 -16.07 -16.61 -1.84
N LEU A 37 -16.87 -16.50 -2.91
CA LEU A 37 -16.65 -15.53 -3.98
C LEU A 37 -16.84 -14.09 -3.51
N ASP A 38 -17.77 -13.83 -2.57
CA ASP A 38 -17.95 -12.52 -1.96
C ASP A 38 -16.73 -12.15 -1.09
N ASP A 39 -16.22 -13.08 -0.31
CA ASP A 39 -15.04 -12.87 0.53
C ASP A 39 -13.76 -12.69 -0.31
N ALA A 40 -13.58 -13.46 -1.37
CA ALA A 40 -12.48 -13.25 -2.33
C ALA A 40 -12.52 -11.82 -2.93
N SER A 41 -13.70 -11.34 -3.28
CA SER A 41 -13.89 -9.97 -3.77
C SER A 41 -13.52 -8.91 -2.72
N LYS A 42 -13.88 -9.14 -1.44
CA LYS A 42 -13.54 -8.26 -0.33
C LYS A 42 -12.02 -8.21 -0.09
N VAL A 43 -11.34 -9.36 -0.14
CA VAL A 43 -9.87 -9.44 -0.03
C VAL A 43 -9.20 -8.61 -1.11
N ILE A 44 -9.64 -8.70 -2.36
CA ILE A 44 -9.08 -7.93 -3.47
C ILE A 44 -9.34 -6.43 -3.29
N ASN A 45 -10.54 -6.04 -2.88
CA ASN A 45 -10.86 -4.63 -2.62
C ASN A 45 -9.99 -4.05 -1.49
N TYR A 46 -9.81 -4.79 -0.41
CA TYR A 46 -8.92 -4.41 0.69
C TYR A 46 -7.47 -4.26 0.21
N TYR A 47 -6.98 -5.17 -0.61
CA TYR A 47 -5.64 -5.08 -1.20
C TYR A 47 -5.46 -3.83 -2.06
N HIS A 48 -6.44 -3.50 -2.91
CA HIS A 48 -6.37 -2.30 -3.76
C HIS A 48 -6.37 -1.02 -2.94
N MET A 49 -7.21 -0.94 -1.92
CA MET A 49 -7.22 0.17 -0.96
C MET A 49 -5.88 0.27 -0.22
N SER A 50 -5.36 -0.86 0.28
CA SER A 50 -4.04 -0.96 0.90
C SER A 50 -2.95 -0.39 0.01
N LEU A 51 -2.88 -0.82 -1.26
CA LEU A 51 -1.88 -0.32 -2.21
C LEU A 51 -1.99 1.19 -2.44
N ALA A 52 -3.21 1.72 -2.54
CA ALA A 52 -3.44 3.15 -2.71
C ALA A 52 -2.89 3.93 -1.51
N VAL A 53 -3.23 3.49 -0.29
CA VAL A 53 -2.75 4.12 0.95
C VAL A 53 -1.23 3.98 1.09
N LEU A 54 -0.67 2.79 0.89
CA LEU A 54 0.78 2.57 1.00
C LEU A 54 1.60 3.40 0.01
N ARG A 55 1.10 3.59 -1.22
CA ARG A 55 1.73 4.48 -2.21
C ARG A 55 1.70 5.94 -1.80
N HIS A 56 0.68 6.34 -1.06
CA HIS A 56 0.50 7.72 -0.62
C HIS A 56 1.29 8.02 0.65
N VAL A 57 1.22 7.14 1.66
CA VAL A 57 1.78 7.40 3.00
C VAL A 57 3.26 7.02 3.16
N ALA A 58 3.75 6.08 2.38
CA ALA A 58 5.14 5.64 2.33
C ALA A 58 5.73 5.86 0.92
N ASN A 59 5.51 7.07 0.39
CA ASN A 59 6.03 7.49 -0.91
C ASN A 59 7.52 7.79 -0.79
N ALA A 60 8.35 6.99 -1.47
CA ALA A 60 9.81 7.16 -1.43
C ALA A 60 10.27 8.55 -1.91
N LYS A 61 9.59 9.15 -2.90
CA LYS A 61 9.93 10.49 -3.39
C LYS A 61 9.75 11.56 -2.31
N ASP A 62 8.65 11.50 -1.56
CA ASP A 62 8.35 12.48 -0.51
C ASP A 62 9.27 12.28 0.70
N ILE A 63 9.53 11.03 1.09
CA ILE A 63 10.47 10.68 2.16
C ILE A 63 11.88 11.19 1.81
N ASN A 64 12.37 10.90 0.60
CA ASN A 64 13.69 11.34 0.14
C ASN A 64 13.78 12.86 0.01
N ALA A 65 12.69 13.55 -0.35
CA ALA A 65 12.66 15.01 -0.39
C ALA A 65 12.83 15.63 1.00
N VAL A 66 12.20 15.04 2.03
CA VAL A 66 12.34 15.45 3.43
C VAL A 66 13.77 15.20 3.92
N LEU A 67 14.31 13.99 3.74
CA LEU A 67 15.67 13.65 4.14
C LEU A 67 16.70 14.53 3.43
N GLY A 68 16.59 14.66 2.10
CA GLY A 68 17.49 15.50 1.31
C GLY A 68 17.44 16.97 1.71
N TYR A 69 16.30 17.50 2.20
CA TYR A 69 16.27 18.83 2.80
C TYR A 69 17.00 18.89 4.14
N MET A 70 16.83 17.86 4.98
CA MET A 70 17.49 17.80 6.29
C MET A 70 19.03 17.68 6.19
N GLU A 71 19.54 17.07 5.14
CA GLU A 71 20.98 16.92 4.84
C GLU A 71 21.65 18.22 4.39
N GLN A 72 20.88 19.16 3.84
CA GLN A 72 21.45 20.37 3.27
C GLN A 72 22.16 21.21 4.31
N THR A 73 23.42 21.53 4.03
CA THR A 73 24.27 22.39 4.84
C THR A 73 24.33 23.81 4.25
N GLY A 74 24.62 24.81 5.09
CA GLY A 74 24.74 26.18 4.65
C GLY A 74 23.42 26.95 4.56
N LYS A 75 23.32 27.90 3.62
CA LYS A 75 22.12 28.73 3.45
C LYS A 75 21.11 27.99 2.57
N VAL A 76 20.11 27.42 3.20
CA VAL A 76 19.02 26.66 2.56
C VAL A 76 17.74 27.49 2.61
N PRO A 77 16.88 27.44 1.58
CA PRO A 77 15.57 28.08 1.62
C PRO A 77 14.77 27.67 2.85
N GLU A 78 14.08 28.61 3.48
CA GLU A 78 13.14 28.27 4.54
C GLU A 78 11.94 27.55 3.93
N VAL A 79 11.48 26.52 4.63
CA VAL A 79 10.24 25.81 4.32
C VAL A 79 9.32 25.84 5.53
N ASP A 80 8.04 25.82 5.30
CA ASP A 80 7.03 25.74 6.33
C ASP A 80 6.94 24.32 6.90
N PRO A 81 6.49 24.15 8.16
CA PRO A 81 6.13 22.86 8.71
C PRO A 81 5.12 22.14 7.81
N ILE A 82 5.30 20.83 7.63
CA ILE A 82 4.43 20.02 6.80
C ILE A 82 3.66 19.02 7.67
N ALA A 83 2.39 18.82 7.32
CA ALA A 83 1.59 17.74 7.88
C ALA A 83 1.85 16.44 7.11
N PRO A 84 1.72 15.27 7.77
CA PRO A 84 1.68 14.01 7.05
C PRO A 84 0.57 14.03 5.99
N PRO A 85 0.77 13.39 4.81
CA PRO A 85 -0.28 13.28 3.80
C PRO A 85 -1.60 12.75 4.39
N GLU A 86 -2.73 13.36 4.07
CA GLU A 86 -4.01 12.93 4.61
C GLU A 86 -4.44 11.56 4.04
N ILE A 87 -5.02 10.74 4.89
CA ILE A 87 -5.68 9.48 4.52
C ILE A 87 -7.15 9.65 4.83
N ALA A 88 -8.02 9.20 3.93
CA ALA A 88 -9.45 9.22 4.20
C ALA A 88 -9.77 8.46 5.51
N ALA A 89 -10.60 9.05 6.36
CA ALA A 89 -10.95 8.46 7.66
C ALA A 89 -11.55 7.04 7.50
N ARG A 90 -12.33 6.82 6.43
CA ARG A 90 -12.89 5.52 6.10
C ARG A 90 -11.80 4.50 5.84
N ASP A 91 -10.82 4.84 4.99
CA ASP A 91 -9.74 3.92 4.62
C ASP A 91 -8.85 3.60 5.83
N THR A 92 -8.58 4.60 6.67
CA THR A 92 -7.87 4.41 7.94
C THR A 92 -8.60 3.44 8.86
N ALA A 93 -9.93 3.59 9.01
CA ALA A 93 -10.74 2.73 9.86
C ALA A 93 -10.75 1.28 9.35
N GLU A 94 -10.91 1.08 8.04
CA GLU A 94 -10.94 -0.24 7.41
C GLU A 94 -9.57 -0.94 7.47
N LEU A 95 -8.47 -0.20 7.31
CA LEU A 95 -7.11 -0.75 7.46
C LEU A 95 -6.78 -1.14 8.89
N LEU A 96 -7.31 -0.43 9.89
CA LEU A 96 -7.11 -0.71 11.30
C LEU A 96 -8.09 -1.74 11.87
N ASP A 97 -9.16 -2.06 11.16
CA ASP A 97 -10.13 -3.09 11.53
C ASP A 97 -10.54 -3.92 10.31
N PRO A 98 -9.62 -4.77 9.79
CA PRO A 98 -9.88 -5.63 8.65
C PRO A 98 -11.08 -6.57 8.91
N GLY A 99 -11.90 -6.80 7.89
CA GLY A 99 -13.12 -7.60 7.98
C GLY A 99 -12.86 -9.09 8.30
N ASP A 100 -13.95 -9.80 8.61
CA ASP A 100 -13.98 -11.21 8.99
C ASP A 100 -13.71 -12.18 7.83
N TYR A 101 -13.65 -11.66 6.61
CA TYR A 101 -13.15 -12.37 5.43
C TYR A 101 -11.64 -12.70 5.50
N PHE A 102 -10.91 -12.11 6.45
CA PHE A 102 -9.59 -12.56 6.85
C PHE A 102 -9.64 -13.40 8.11
N ASN A 103 -8.80 -14.43 8.22
CA ASN A 103 -8.68 -15.16 9.45
C ASN A 103 -8.17 -14.27 10.62
N PRO A 104 -8.41 -14.65 11.89
CA PRO A 104 -8.08 -13.81 13.05
C PRO A 104 -6.59 -13.43 13.16
N GLU A 105 -5.68 -14.29 12.74
CA GLU A 105 -4.24 -14.05 12.78
C GLU A 105 -3.84 -12.98 11.75
N VAL A 106 -4.33 -13.10 10.52
CA VAL A 106 -4.11 -12.11 9.44
C VAL A 106 -4.68 -10.77 9.85
N ARG A 107 -5.92 -10.73 10.38
CA ARG A 107 -6.54 -9.49 10.87
C ARG A 107 -5.67 -8.79 11.91
N GLN A 108 -5.19 -9.54 12.90
CA GLN A 108 -4.35 -8.98 13.96
C GLN A 108 -3.02 -8.47 13.41
N ASN A 109 -2.39 -9.22 12.51
CA ASN A 109 -1.13 -8.83 11.89
C ASN A 109 -1.29 -7.56 11.04
N LEU A 110 -2.32 -7.48 10.20
CA LEU A 110 -2.59 -6.29 9.40
C LEU A 110 -2.85 -5.07 10.29
N LYS A 111 -3.70 -5.19 11.31
CA LYS A 111 -4.00 -4.13 12.26
C LYS A 111 -2.74 -3.59 12.94
N GLN A 112 -1.87 -4.48 13.43
CA GLN A 112 -0.63 -4.09 14.10
C GLN A 112 0.33 -3.37 13.15
N ASN A 113 0.50 -3.88 11.94
CA ASN A 113 1.41 -3.30 10.97
C ASN A 113 0.92 -1.95 10.45
N TYR A 114 -0.39 -1.77 10.23
CA TYR A 114 -0.94 -0.45 9.86
C TYR A 114 -0.86 0.56 11.00
N ALA A 115 -1.13 0.14 12.24
CA ALA A 115 -0.97 1.01 13.41
C ALA A 115 0.48 1.46 13.56
N GLY A 116 1.44 0.54 13.39
CA GLY A 116 2.88 0.85 13.39
C GLY A 116 3.26 1.82 12.27
N LEU A 117 2.85 1.53 11.04
CA LEU A 117 3.10 2.38 9.87
C LEU A 117 2.61 3.82 10.10
N PHE A 118 1.38 4.00 10.58
CA PHE A 118 0.81 5.32 10.79
C PHE A 118 1.50 6.08 11.93
N ASN A 119 1.90 5.38 12.98
CA ASN A 119 2.66 5.95 14.08
C ASN A 119 4.05 6.42 13.61
N VAL A 120 4.81 5.57 12.93
CA VAL A 120 6.15 5.90 12.41
C VAL A 120 6.08 7.05 11.41
N ARG A 121 5.09 7.05 10.54
CA ARG A 121 4.84 8.18 9.63
C ARG A 121 4.63 9.49 10.38
N THR A 122 3.79 9.50 11.41
CA THR A 122 3.55 10.70 12.23
C THR A 122 4.85 11.17 12.87
N GLN A 123 5.63 10.27 13.45
CA GLN A 123 6.93 10.61 14.05
C GLN A 123 7.92 11.20 13.04
N PHE A 124 7.96 10.65 11.81
CA PHE A 124 8.83 11.14 10.74
C PHE A 124 8.56 12.61 10.39
N TYR A 125 7.30 13.00 10.23
CA TYR A 125 6.94 14.38 9.92
C TYR A 125 7.06 15.30 11.14
N ASP A 126 6.75 14.83 12.34
CA ASP A 126 6.96 15.57 13.59
C ASP A 126 8.44 15.87 13.82
N ASN A 127 9.33 14.91 13.56
CA ASN A 127 10.76 15.12 13.66
C ASN A 127 11.27 16.12 12.62
N PHE A 128 10.74 16.08 11.40
CA PHE A 128 11.04 17.09 10.40
C PHE A 128 10.64 18.50 10.88
N ASN A 129 9.45 18.65 11.42
CA ASN A 129 8.97 19.94 11.91
C ASN A 129 9.81 20.46 13.13
N LYS A 130 10.22 19.55 14.02
CA LYS A 130 11.17 19.88 15.10
C LYS A 130 12.55 20.28 14.54
N PHE A 131 13.03 19.56 13.51
CA PHE A 131 14.27 19.89 12.81
C PHE A 131 14.24 21.32 12.27
N LEU A 132 13.14 21.75 11.63
CA LEU A 132 12.99 23.12 11.14
C LEU A 132 13.11 24.16 12.27
N ALA A 133 12.52 23.88 13.44
CA ALA A 133 12.59 24.75 14.61
C ALA A 133 14.03 24.86 15.17
N TYR A 134 14.73 23.71 15.31
CA TYR A 134 16.12 23.72 15.76
C TYR A 134 17.10 24.31 14.74
N LYS A 135 16.84 24.17 13.46
CA LYS A 135 17.61 24.82 12.39
C LYS A 135 17.53 26.36 12.50
N LYS A 136 16.34 26.90 12.78
CA LYS A 136 16.15 28.34 13.03
C LYS A 136 16.92 28.81 14.28
N SER A 137 16.97 28.02 15.34
CA SER A 137 17.74 28.33 16.56
C SER A 137 19.24 28.01 16.45
N LYS A 138 19.71 27.46 15.32
CA LYS A 138 21.09 27.03 15.04
C LYS A 138 21.60 25.93 16.02
N ASP A 139 20.72 25.10 16.53
CA ASP A 139 21.07 23.95 17.37
C ASP A 139 21.49 22.76 16.48
N THR A 140 22.76 22.77 16.10
CA THR A 140 23.32 21.77 15.18
C THR A 140 23.34 20.36 15.76
N ALA A 141 23.47 20.20 17.08
CA ALA A 141 23.45 18.88 17.72
C ALA A 141 22.07 18.23 17.61
N LYS A 142 21.00 18.98 17.88
CA LYS A 142 19.64 18.48 17.77
C LYS A 142 19.22 18.25 16.33
N THR A 143 19.66 19.10 15.38
CA THR A 143 19.36 18.85 13.96
C THR A 143 20.05 17.58 13.45
N ALA A 144 21.28 17.30 13.83
CA ALA A 144 21.98 16.06 13.48
C ALA A 144 21.30 14.81 14.08
N GLN A 145 20.88 14.87 15.35
CA GLN A 145 20.13 13.79 15.98
C GLN A 145 18.82 13.49 15.26
N LEU A 146 18.02 14.52 14.96
CA LEU A 146 16.73 14.34 14.26
C LEU A 146 16.89 13.81 12.84
N LEU A 147 17.97 14.16 12.15
CA LEU A 147 18.29 13.59 10.85
C LEU A 147 18.57 12.08 10.96
N ASP A 148 19.41 11.67 11.92
CA ASP A 148 19.70 10.24 12.16
C ASP A 148 18.42 9.46 12.53
N GLU A 149 17.58 10.04 13.40
CA GLU A 149 16.28 9.45 13.75
C GLU A 149 15.37 9.31 12.52
N ASN A 150 15.29 10.33 11.66
CA ASN A 150 14.46 10.28 10.46
C ASN A 150 14.94 9.24 9.43
N TYR A 151 16.25 9.00 9.33
CA TYR A 151 16.76 7.88 8.55
C TYR A 151 16.24 6.54 9.06
N LYS A 152 16.28 6.31 10.38
CA LYS A 152 15.75 5.09 11.00
C LYS A 152 14.25 4.95 10.74
N LEU A 153 13.47 6.01 10.95
CA LEU A 153 12.04 6.02 10.68
C LEU A 153 11.72 5.76 9.19
N SER A 154 12.54 6.24 8.26
CA SER A 154 12.37 5.97 6.83
C SER A 154 12.56 4.48 6.49
N VAL A 155 13.51 3.82 7.14
CA VAL A 155 13.69 2.36 7.02
C VAL A 155 12.49 1.62 7.58
N GLU A 156 12.03 1.98 8.79
CA GLU A 156 10.85 1.37 9.41
C GLU A 156 9.58 1.53 8.56
N LEU A 157 9.36 2.70 7.93
CA LEU A 157 8.26 2.90 6.98
C LEU A 157 8.33 1.92 5.81
N SER A 158 9.52 1.69 5.29
CA SER A 158 9.74 0.74 4.20
C SER A 158 9.52 -0.71 4.65
N GLU A 159 9.91 -1.05 5.88
CA GLU A 159 9.72 -2.37 6.47
C GLU A 159 8.24 -2.68 6.69
N TYR A 160 7.47 -1.77 7.32
CA TYR A 160 6.03 -1.94 7.47
C TYR A 160 5.33 -2.12 6.13
N LYS A 161 5.68 -1.30 5.14
CA LYS A 161 5.14 -1.42 3.78
C LYS A 161 5.42 -2.80 3.19
N GLN A 162 6.64 -3.33 3.35
CA GLN A 162 7.01 -4.64 2.84
C GLN A 162 6.25 -5.76 3.57
N VAL A 163 6.18 -5.70 4.91
CA VAL A 163 5.47 -6.71 5.70
C VAL A 163 3.98 -6.76 5.33
N ILE A 164 3.32 -5.60 5.19
CA ILE A 164 1.91 -5.54 4.76
C ILE A 164 1.74 -6.16 3.36
N PHE A 165 2.65 -5.86 2.44
CA PHE A 165 2.63 -6.43 1.10
C PHE A 165 2.81 -7.96 1.14
N ASP A 166 3.75 -8.46 1.93
CA ASP A 166 4.04 -9.89 2.07
C ASP A 166 2.86 -10.67 2.70
N ILE A 167 2.10 -10.03 3.59
CA ILE A 167 0.86 -10.61 4.14
C ILE A 167 -0.23 -10.68 3.07
N LEU A 168 -0.45 -9.58 2.33
CA LEU A 168 -1.59 -9.45 1.43
C LEU A 168 -1.39 -10.14 0.08
N SER A 169 -0.17 -10.22 -0.42
CA SER A 169 0.12 -10.75 -1.76
C SER A 169 -0.37 -12.18 -1.97
N PRO A 170 -0.06 -13.17 -1.09
CA PRO A 170 -0.54 -14.54 -1.27
C PRO A 170 -2.06 -14.66 -1.12
N LEU A 171 -2.67 -13.87 -0.23
CA LEU A 171 -4.12 -13.88 -0.03
C LEU A 171 -4.85 -13.34 -1.25
N THR A 172 -4.30 -12.29 -1.88
CA THR A 172 -4.85 -11.73 -3.10
C THR A 172 -4.70 -12.70 -4.28
N GLU A 173 -3.55 -13.37 -4.39
CA GLU A 173 -3.33 -14.40 -5.42
C GLU A 173 -4.33 -15.55 -5.29
N GLN A 174 -4.60 -16.00 -4.07
CA GLN A 174 -5.63 -17.01 -3.80
C GLN A 174 -7.02 -16.51 -4.19
N ALA A 175 -7.44 -15.34 -3.73
CA ALA A 175 -8.74 -14.73 -4.01
C ALA A 175 -8.96 -14.53 -5.53
N GLU A 176 -7.95 -14.08 -6.25
CA GLU A 176 -8.00 -13.95 -7.71
C GLU A 176 -8.14 -15.31 -8.39
N SER A 177 -7.43 -16.33 -7.91
CA SER A 177 -7.54 -17.69 -8.42
C SER A 177 -8.95 -18.26 -8.25
N GLU A 178 -9.61 -17.94 -7.15
CA GLU A 178 -11.00 -18.35 -6.87
C GLU A 178 -11.97 -17.63 -7.82
N LEU A 179 -11.87 -16.31 -7.95
CA LEU A 179 -12.72 -15.52 -8.84
C LEU A 179 -12.54 -15.88 -10.34
N LEU A 180 -11.37 -16.34 -10.72
CA LEU A 180 -11.07 -16.74 -12.10
C LEU A 180 -11.24 -18.23 -12.34
N ALA A 181 -11.86 -18.99 -11.43
CA ALA A 181 -11.93 -20.44 -11.52
C ALA A 181 -12.48 -20.96 -12.85
N ASP A 182 -13.50 -20.28 -13.39
CA ASP A 182 -14.19 -20.64 -14.63
C ASP A 182 -13.70 -19.85 -15.86
N GLU A 183 -12.66 -19.00 -15.71
CA GLU A 183 -12.16 -18.17 -16.80
C GLU A 183 -11.18 -18.94 -17.71
N PRO A 184 -11.41 -18.99 -19.03
CA PRO A 184 -10.54 -19.72 -19.96
C PRO A 184 -9.10 -19.22 -20.02
N LEU A 185 -8.85 -17.95 -19.62
CA LEU A 185 -7.54 -17.32 -19.62
C LEU A 185 -6.93 -17.20 -18.20
N LYS A 186 -7.46 -17.94 -17.23
CA LYS A 186 -7.01 -17.90 -15.82
C LYS A 186 -5.49 -17.97 -15.70
N ASP A 187 -4.87 -18.96 -16.30
CA ASP A 187 -3.44 -19.20 -16.16
C ASP A 187 -2.59 -18.05 -16.71
N GLN A 188 -3.02 -17.45 -17.80
CA GLN A 188 -2.35 -16.31 -18.40
C GLN A 188 -2.50 -15.05 -17.53
N ILE A 189 -3.69 -14.80 -17.00
CA ILE A 189 -3.96 -13.68 -16.10
C ILE A 189 -3.13 -13.83 -14.84
N MET A 190 -3.12 -15.00 -14.21
CA MET A 190 -2.34 -15.28 -13.01
C MET A 190 -0.83 -15.16 -13.24
N ALA A 191 -0.34 -15.64 -14.40
CA ALA A 191 1.08 -15.48 -14.76
C ALA A 191 1.48 -14.00 -14.92
N MET A 192 0.65 -13.20 -15.58
CA MET A 192 0.89 -11.75 -15.72
C MET A 192 0.89 -11.03 -14.38
N ARG A 193 -0.01 -11.39 -13.48
CA ARG A 193 -0.07 -10.84 -12.11
C ARG A 193 1.18 -11.18 -11.31
N LYS A 194 1.60 -12.42 -11.34
CA LYS A 194 2.83 -12.87 -10.67
C LYS A 194 4.06 -12.14 -11.18
N MET A 195 4.17 -11.92 -12.48
CA MET A 195 5.24 -11.10 -13.06
C MET A 195 5.20 -9.67 -12.54
N SER A 196 4.03 -9.04 -12.49
CA SER A 196 3.85 -7.67 -11.97
C SER A 196 4.24 -7.58 -10.48
N GLY A 197 3.84 -8.55 -9.66
CA GLY A 197 4.22 -8.65 -8.25
C GLY A 197 5.73 -8.79 -8.06
N THR A 198 6.37 -9.63 -8.86
CA THR A 198 7.83 -9.81 -8.84
C THR A 198 8.56 -8.51 -9.19
N VAL A 199 8.13 -7.79 -10.22
CA VAL A 199 8.70 -6.49 -10.59
C VAL A 199 8.53 -5.49 -9.46
N GLN A 200 7.37 -5.43 -8.83
CA GLN A 200 7.13 -4.53 -7.68
C GLN A 200 8.04 -4.86 -6.50
N SER A 201 8.26 -6.14 -6.20
CA SER A 201 9.17 -6.57 -5.13
C SER A 201 10.62 -6.18 -5.42
N ILE A 202 11.07 -6.36 -6.66
CA ILE A 202 12.41 -5.93 -7.10
C ILE A 202 12.57 -4.42 -6.94
N MET A 203 11.58 -3.63 -7.35
CA MET A 203 11.61 -2.17 -7.21
C MET A 203 11.66 -1.74 -5.74
N ASN A 204 10.93 -2.41 -4.86
CA ASN A 204 10.95 -2.13 -3.42
C ASN A 204 12.32 -2.46 -2.82
N LEU A 205 12.93 -3.61 -3.18
CA LEU A 205 14.27 -3.99 -2.74
C LEU A 205 15.34 -3.02 -3.23
N TYR A 206 15.24 -2.60 -4.49
CA TYR A 206 16.15 -1.61 -5.07
C TYR A 206 16.06 -0.25 -4.33
N SER A 207 14.86 0.21 -4.04
CA SER A 207 14.63 1.45 -3.30
C SER A 207 15.21 1.38 -1.87
N ARG A 208 15.06 0.21 -1.18
CA ARG A 208 15.67 -0.02 0.14
C ARG A 208 17.19 0.03 0.08
N LYS A 209 17.78 -0.62 -0.89
CA LYS A 209 19.23 -0.64 -1.02
C LYS A 209 19.81 0.76 -1.21
N HIS A 210 19.20 1.56 -2.08
CA HIS A 210 19.63 2.95 -2.29
C HIS A 210 19.45 3.84 -1.06
N ALA A 211 18.46 3.57 -0.22
CA ALA A 211 18.28 4.30 1.04
C ALA A 211 19.32 3.92 2.13
N MET A 212 19.98 2.75 1.98
CA MET A 212 20.99 2.27 2.94
C MET A 212 22.43 2.57 2.49
N ASP A 213 22.66 2.78 1.20
CA ASP A 213 24.00 3.00 0.60
C ASP A 213 24.33 4.52 0.43
N GLY A 214 23.41 5.44 0.76
CA GLY A 214 23.59 6.90 0.69
C GLY A 214 23.61 7.52 2.06
#